data_4f1c2a1eb8c506b102397d97edb5215f
#
_entry.id   4f1c2a1eb8c506b102397d97edb5215f
#
_cell.length_a   1.000
_cell.length_b   1.000
_cell.length_c   1.000
_cell.angle_alpha   90.00
_cell.angle_beta   90.00
_cell.angle_gamma   90.00
#
_symmetry.space_group_name_H-M   'P 1'
#
loop_
_entity.id
_entity.type
_entity.pdbx_description
1 polymer ?
#
loop_
_entity_poly.entity_id
_entity_poly.type
_entity_poly.pdbx_seq_one_letter_code
_entity_poly.pdbx_strand_id
1 'polypeptide(L)'
;PVLIDAIQKYYDNLDMHFDKSEILITTGGSEALSIVLQCILDDGDEILIPEPFYPNYNTMVRTCGASIHPIPTCPEEGYHYADRAKVEAEINEHTRAIMVTNPGNPTGVVLTPEEMRMMCDIAKEHNLFIIGDEAYREFVYGGEPLQSMGEFADAADNVVVIDTVSKRFSACGARIGCILTRNHELLGHAMKYCQCRLCVATLDQVASAALYQ
;
A
#
# COMPACT_ATOMS: atom_id res chain seq x y z
N PRO A 1 -2.87 -3.51 -21.73
CA PRO A 1 -1.47 -3.92 -21.84
C PRO A 1 -1.25 -5.23 -21.09
N VAL A 2 -0.38 -6.11 -21.60
CA VAL A 2 -0.16 -7.48 -21.11
C VAL A 2 0.12 -7.56 -19.59
N LEU A 3 0.84 -6.59 -19.01
CA LEU A 3 1.14 -6.58 -17.59
C LEU A 3 -0.11 -6.31 -16.73
N ILE A 4 -0.96 -5.36 -17.12
CA ILE A 4 -2.21 -5.08 -16.40
C ILE A 4 -3.11 -6.31 -16.43
N ASP A 5 -3.21 -6.99 -17.59
CA ASP A 5 -3.99 -8.22 -17.73
C ASP A 5 -3.46 -9.33 -16.81
N ALA A 6 -2.14 -9.43 -16.68
CA ALA A 6 -1.48 -10.42 -15.81
C ALA A 6 -1.68 -10.11 -14.32
N ILE A 7 -1.56 -8.85 -13.91
CA ILE A 7 -1.82 -8.41 -12.54
C ILE A 7 -3.29 -8.60 -12.19
N GLN A 8 -4.22 -8.18 -13.05
CA GLN A 8 -5.65 -8.39 -12.85
C GLN A 8 -5.96 -9.88 -12.59
N LYS A 9 -5.48 -10.76 -13.48
CA LYS A 9 -5.67 -12.20 -13.31
C LYS A 9 -5.08 -12.74 -12.00
N TYR A 10 -3.92 -12.22 -11.59
CA TYR A 10 -3.31 -12.62 -10.32
C TYR A 10 -4.23 -12.27 -9.14
N TYR A 11 -4.79 -11.05 -9.12
CA TYR A 11 -5.69 -10.64 -8.06
C TYR A 11 -7.05 -11.35 -8.13
N ASP A 12 -7.58 -11.60 -9.34
CA ASP A 12 -8.79 -12.41 -9.53
C ASP A 12 -8.66 -13.81 -8.94
N ASN A 13 -7.48 -14.43 -9.04
CA ASN A 13 -7.21 -15.74 -8.43
C ASN A 13 -7.17 -15.71 -6.89
N LEU A 14 -7.14 -14.52 -6.30
CA LEU A 14 -7.17 -14.27 -4.86
C LEU A 14 -8.54 -13.73 -4.41
N ASP A 15 -9.56 -13.85 -5.24
CA ASP A 15 -10.92 -13.30 -5.02
C ASP A 15 -10.95 -11.77 -4.86
N MET A 16 -9.94 -11.07 -5.38
CA MET A 16 -9.88 -9.61 -5.41
C MET A 16 -10.08 -9.10 -6.83
N HIS A 17 -11.23 -8.53 -7.10
CA HIS A 17 -11.59 -8.08 -8.44
C HIS A 17 -11.32 -6.59 -8.61
N PHE A 18 -10.26 -6.26 -9.36
CA PHE A 18 -9.95 -4.91 -9.80
C PHE A 18 -10.20 -4.78 -11.30
N ASP A 19 -10.84 -3.69 -11.71
CA ASP A 19 -10.90 -3.32 -13.11
C ASP A 19 -9.52 -2.87 -13.61
N LYS A 20 -9.25 -3.03 -14.91
CA LYS A 20 -7.98 -2.58 -15.50
C LYS A 20 -7.70 -1.09 -15.30
N SER A 21 -8.74 -0.29 -15.19
CA SER A 21 -8.67 1.15 -14.89
C SER A 21 -8.30 1.44 -13.43
N GLU A 22 -8.38 0.46 -12.56
CA GLU A 22 -8.06 0.53 -11.13
C GLU A 22 -6.61 0.08 -10.83
N ILE A 23 -5.86 -0.30 -11.86
CA ILE A 23 -4.48 -0.75 -11.78
C ILE A 23 -3.56 0.24 -12.51
N LEU A 24 -2.70 0.92 -11.78
CA LEU A 24 -1.75 1.89 -12.32
C LEU A 24 -0.32 1.38 -12.17
N ILE A 25 0.38 1.17 -13.29
CA ILE A 25 1.76 0.66 -13.28
C ILE A 25 2.74 1.76 -12.93
N THR A 26 3.69 1.42 -12.05
CA THR A 26 4.72 2.33 -11.55
C THR A 26 6.12 1.74 -11.69
N THR A 27 7.14 2.61 -11.55
CA THR A 27 8.55 2.22 -11.54
C THR A 27 8.94 1.67 -10.15
N GLY A 28 8.37 0.51 -9.81
CA GLY A 28 8.50 -0.14 -8.50
C GLY A 28 7.57 0.44 -7.45
N GLY A 29 7.49 -0.24 -6.30
CA GLY A 29 6.66 0.18 -5.17
C GLY A 29 7.04 1.54 -4.59
N SER A 30 8.32 1.94 -4.68
CA SER A 30 8.75 3.25 -4.17
C SER A 30 8.14 4.41 -4.95
N GLU A 31 8.02 4.31 -6.29
CA GLU A 31 7.30 5.32 -7.07
C GLU A 31 5.81 5.30 -6.76
N ALA A 32 5.22 4.12 -6.62
CA ALA A 32 3.82 3.98 -6.24
C ALA A 32 3.52 4.71 -4.92
N LEU A 33 4.31 4.45 -3.89
CA LEU A 33 4.20 5.12 -2.60
C LEU A 33 4.38 6.65 -2.73
N SER A 34 5.44 7.10 -3.43
CA SER A 34 5.70 8.53 -3.62
C SER A 34 4.54 9.24 -4.32
N ILE A 35 3.97 8.62 -5.35
CA ILE A 35 2.81 9.20 -6.08
C ILE A 35 1.59 9.27 -5.16
N VAL A 36 1.27 8.19 -4.46
CA VAL A 36 0.11 8.15 -3.56
C VAL A 36 0.25 9.20 -2.46
N LEU A 37 1.40 9.26 -1.79
CA LEU A 37 1.65 10.25 -0.74
C LEU A 37 1.53 11.69 -1.25
N GLN A 38 2.05 11.98 -2.44
CA GLN A 38 1.91 13.31 -3.07
C GLN A 38 0.48 13.64 -3.51
N CYS A 39 -0.39 12.65 -3.67
CA CYS A 39 -1.80 12.87 -3.99
C CYS A 39 -2.66 13.12 -2.75
N ILE A 40 -2.25 12.65 -1.57
CA ILE A 40 -3.09 12.64 -0.37
C ILE A 40 -2.58 13.51 0.78
N LEU A 41 -1.30 13.95 0.74
CA LEU A 41 -0.69 14.75 1.80
C LEU A 41 -0.34 16.14 1.30
N ASP A 42 -0.67 17.13 2.11
CA ASP A 42 -0.25 18.53 1.96
C ASP A 42 0.75 18.93 3.06
N ASP A 43 1.28 20.14 2.94
CA ASP A 43 2.20 20.70 3.94
C ASP A 43 1.53 20.80 5.31
N GLY A 44 2.17 20.20 6.32
CA GLY A 44 1.67 20.15 7.70
C GLY A 44 0.75 18.97 8.00
N ASP A 45 0.40 18.14 7.03
CA ASP A 45 -0.36 16.91 7.27
C ASP A 45 0.47 15.82 7.97
N GLU A 46 -0.22 14.86 8.56
CA GLU A 46 0.38 13.71 9.23
C GLU A 46 -0.14 12.39 8.67
N ILE A 47 0.76 11.39 8.66
CA ILE A 47 0.43 10.00 8.36
C ILE A 47 0.81 9.09 9.52
N LEU A 48 -0.11 8.24 9.97
CA LEU A 48 0.16 7.25 11.00
C LEU A 48 0.90 6.06 10.40
N ILE A 49 2.02 5.69 11.01
CA ILE A 49 2.81 4.51 10.60
C ILE A 49 3.28 3.77 11.86
N PRO A 50 3.01 2.46 12.00
CA PRO A 50 3.55 1.67 13.11
C PRO A 50 5.09 1.67 13.09
N GLU A 51 5.73 1.91 14.22
CA GLU A 51 7.19 1.86 14.33
C GLU A 51 7.67 0.57 15.03
N PRO A 52 8.86 0.04 14.63
CA PRO A 52 9.76 0.53 13.58
C PRO A 52 9.21 0.26 12.17
N PHE A 53 9.48 1.17 11.25
CA PHE A 53 9.03 1.09 9.86
C PHE A 53 10.19 1.17 8.87
N TYR A 54 9.90 0.92 7.60
CA TYR A 54 10.87 1.02 6.51
C TYR A 54 11.40 2.47 6.38
N PRO A 55 12.73 2.71 6.54
CA PRO A 55 13.27 4.07 6.67
C PRO A 55 12.93 5.04 5.54
N ASN A 56 12.72 4.52 4.31
CA ASN A 56 12.41 5.38 3.17
C ASN A 56 11.04 6.06 3.26
N TYR A 57 10.11 5.55 4.07
CA TYR A 57 8.82 6.22 4.29
C TYR A 57 9.03 7.64 4.83
N ASN A 58 9.97 7.82 5.77
CA ASN A 58 10.28 9.13 6.32
C ASN A 58 10.71 10.14 5.23
N THR A 59 11.56 9.70 4.30
CA THR A 59 11.98 10.55 3.19
C THR A 59 10.81 10.89 2.26
N MET A 60 9.99 9.89 1.90
CA MET A 60 8.86 10.09 0.99
C MET A 60 7.81 11.04 1.59
N VAL A 61 7.45 10.85 2.86
CA VAL A 61 6.48 11.71 3.57
C VAL A 61 7.00 13.15 3.66
N ARG A 62 8.28 13.33 4.02
CA ARG A 62 8.90 14.66 4.11
C ARG A 62 8.96 15.40 2.77
N THR A 63 9.05 14.70 1.64
CA THR A 63 8.99 15.35 0.32
C THR A 63 7.63 15.95 0.00
N CYS A 64 6.58 15.57 0.74
CA CYS A 64 5.24 16.16 0.65
C CYS A 64 5.04 17.35 1.61
N GLY A 65 6.05 17.73 2.41
CA GLY A 65 5.89 18.72 3.49
C GLY A 65 5.19 18.17 4.73
N ALA A 66 4.88 16.89 4.74
CA ALA A 66 4.16 16.19 5.80
C ALA A 66 5.11 15.52 6.82
N SER A 67 4.56 14.99 7.90
CA SER A 67 5.29 14.26 8.93
C SER A 67 4.70 12.89 9.22
N ILE A 68 5.54 11.97 9.71
CA ILE A 68 5.07 10.71 10.27
C ILE A 68 4.73 10.94 11.74
N HIS A 69 3.50 10.57 12.09
CA HIS A 69 3.10 10.39 13.48
C HIS A 69 3.14 8.88 13.79
N PRO A 70 4.08 8.40 14.62
CA PRO A 70 4.26 6.96 14.81
C PRO A 70 3.17 6.35 15.68
N ILE A 71 2.70 5.15 15.33
CA ILE A 71 1.97 4.30 16.26
C ILE A 71 3.02 3.53 17.06
N PRO A 72 3.14 3.75 18.39
CA PRO A 72 4.20 3.15 19.18
C PRO A 72 4.01 1.64 19.32
N THR A 73 5.10 0.89 19.19
CA THR A 73 5.15 -0.55 19.45
C THR A 73 6.39 -0.91 20.27
N CYS A 74 6.40 -2.11 20.81
CA CYS A 74 7.56 -2.61 21.56
C CYS A 74 7.84 -4.09 21.26
N PRO A 75 9.10 -4.54 21.41
CA PRO A 75 9.48 -5.93 21.16
C PRO A 75 8.81 -6.93 22.10
N GLU A 76 8.51 -6.52 23.33
CA GLU A 76 7.85 -7.34 24.35
C GLU A 76 6.43 -7.77 23.93
N GLU A 77 5.77 -6.95 23.09
CA GLU A 77 4.44 -7.21 22.50
C GLU A 77 4.56 -7.76 21.08
N GLY A 78 5.76 -8.17 20.63
CA GLY A 78 6.01 -8.64 19.27
C GLY A 78 5.79 -7.56 18.19
N TYR A 79 5.93 -6.29 18.55
CA TYR A 79 5.65 -5.13 17.69
C TYR A 79 4.20 -5.06 17.19
N HIS A 80 3.27 -5.63 17.94
CA HIS A 80 1.85 -5.64 17.56
C HIS A 80 1.23 -4.25 17.76
N TYR A 81 0.52 -3.77 16.74
CA TYR A 81 -0.07 -2.42 16.73
C TYR A 81 -1.57 -2.42 16.42
N ALA A 82 -2.11 -3.54 15.93
CA ALA A 82 -3.49 -3.61 15.49
C ALA A 82 -4.46 -3.73 16.68
N ASP A 83 -4.53 -2.67 17.46
CA ASP A 83 -5.49 -2.44 18.54
C ASP A 83 -6.21 -1.13 18.28
N ARG A 84 -7.56 -1.16 18.27
CA ARG A 84 -8.38 0.02 17.93
C ARG A 84 -8.06 1.22 18.80
N ALA A 85 -8.02 1.01 20.13
CA ALA A 85 -7.80 2.11 21.06
C ALA A 85 -6.40 2.71 20.90
N LYS A 86 -5.40 1.86 20.64
CA LYS A 86 -4.02 2.29 20.37
C LYS A 86 -3.94 3.15 19.10
N VAL A 87 -4.58 2.71 18.02
CA VAL A 87 -4.54 3.45 16.74
C VAL A 87 -5.33 4.75 16.82
N GLU A 88 -6.56 4.70 17.36
CA GLU A 88 -7.41 5.89 17.47
C GLU A 88 -6.84 6.96 18.40
N ALA A 89 -6.06 6.58 19.42
CA ALA A 89 -5.39 7.52 20.31
C ALA A 89 -4.36 8.41 19.61
N GLU A 90 -3.81 7.95 18.48
CA GLU A 90 -2.82 8.69 17.69
C GLU A 90 -3.45 9.53 16.56
N ILE A 91 -4.77 9.39 16.33
CA ILE A 91 -5.47 10.19 15.30
C ILE A 91 -5.72 11.60 15.82
N ASN A 92 -5.37 12.60 15.02
CA ASN A 92 -5.60 14.00 15.32
C ASN A 92 -6.09 14.77 14.08
N GLU A 93 -6.27 16.07 14.18
CA GLU A 93 -6.79 16.96 13.12
C GLU A 93 -5.89 17.06 11.89
N HIS A 94 -4.61 16.73 12.00
CA HIS A 94 -3.64 16.72 10.91
C HIS A 94 -3.54 15.36 10.21
N THR A 95 -4.08 14.30 10.82
CA THR A 95 -4.01 12.95 10.27
C THR A 95 -4.81 12.86 8.97
N ARG A 96 -4.18 12.34 7.89
CA ARG A 96 -4.81 12.13 6.58
C ARG A 96 -4.80 10.68 6.14
N ALA A 97 -3.84 9.91 6.63
CA ALA A 97 -3.71 8.52 6.22
C ALA A 97 -3.13 7.64 7.33
N ILE A 98 -3.37 6.33 7.19
CA ILE A 98 -2.69 5.28 7.93
C ILE A 98 -1.92 4.44 6.91
N MET A 99 -0.65 4.13 7.15
CA MET A 99 0.12 3.19 6.33
C MET A 99 0.36 1.90 7.10
N VAL A 100 -0.01 0.80 6.48
CA VAL A 100 0.17 -0.55 7.01
C VAL A 100 1.05 -1.33 6.05
N THR A 101 2.22 -1.77 6.52
CA THR A 101 3.08 -2.69 5.78
C THR A 101 2.74 -4.10 6.24
N ASN A 102 2.18 -4.93 5.37
CA ASN A 102 1.73 -6.27 5.75
C ASN A 102 2.09 -7.32 4.69
N PRO A 103 2.96 -8.29 5.02
CA PRO A 103 3.78 -8.43 6.25
C PRO A 103 4.73 -7.26 6.51
N GLY A 104 4.97 -6.97 7.79
CA GLY A 104 5.72 -5.81 8.27
C GLY A 104 7.22 -5.85 7.94
N ASN A 105 7.78 -4.72 7.56
CA ASN A 105 9.22 -4.52 7.43
C ASN A 105 9.63 -3.35 8.36
N PRO A 106 10.46 -3.56 9.40
CA PRO A 106 11.35 -4.73 9.60
C PRO A 106 10.80 -5.82 10.55
N THR A 107 9.61 -5.65 11.12
CA THR A 107 9.15 -6.45 12.27
C THR A 107 8.71 -7.87 11.92
N GLY A 108 8.24 -8.10 10.69
CA GLY A 108 7.66 -9.37 10.28
C GLY A 108 6.23 -9.60 10.80
N VAL A 109 5.60 -8.61 11.42
CA VAL A 109 4.21 -8.71 11.88
C VAL A 109 3.30 -8.98 10.70
N VAL A 110 2.38 -9.94 10.87
CA VAL A 110 1.31 -10.24 9.92
C VAL A 110 -0.02 -10.01 10.63
N LEU A 111 -0.86 -9.17 10.05
CA LEU A 111 -2.19 -8.89 10.60
C LEU A 111 -3.16 -10.02 10.26
N THR A 112 -4.04 -10.34 11.20
CA THR A 112 -5.18 -11.23 10.97
C THR A 112 -6.23 -10.56 10.08
N PRO A 113 -7.15 -11.33 9.48
CA PRO A 113 -8.28 -10.77 8.72
C PRO A 113 -9.13 -9.78 9.54
N GLU A 114 -9.37 -10.08 10.81
CA GLU A 114 -10.13 -9.21 11.72
C GLU A 114 -9.40 -7.90 12.00
N GLU A 115 -8.09 -7.95 12.17
CA GLU A 115 -7.25 -6.77 12.35
C GLU A 115 -7.19 -5.90 11.09
N MET A 116 -7.06 -6.51 9.92
CA MET A 116 -7.11 -5.82 8.64
C MET A 116 -8.47 -5.13 8.46
N ARG A 117 -9.56 -5.82 8.79
CA ARG A 117 -10.93 -5.26 8.76
C ARG A 117 -11.04 -4.06 9.70
N MET A 118 -10.59 -4.21 10.94
CA MET A 118 -10.62 -3.14 11.94
C MET A 118 -9.83 -1.90 11.47
N MET A 119 -8.65 -2.07 10.88
CA MET A 119 -7.86 -0.96 10.36
C MET A 119 -8.58 -0.21 9.23
N CYS A 120 -9.27 -0.94 8.34
CA CYS A 120 -10.10 -0.34 7.29
C CYS A 120 -11.33 0.37 7.86
N ASP A 121 -11.95 -0.17 8.92
CA ASP A 121 -13.07 0.48 9.59
C ASP A 121 -12.67 1.80 10.25
N ILE A 122 -11.52 1.84 10.94
CA ILE A 122 -10.96 3.07 11.49
C ILE A 122 -10.76 4.12 10.38
N ALA A 123 -10.16 3.73 9.26
CA ALA A 123 -9.93 4.65 8.16
C ALA A 123 -11.25 5.23 7.61
N LYS A 124 -12.29 4.41 7.47
CA LYS A 124 -13.63 4.87 7.06
C LYS A 124 -14.27 5.82 8.07
N GLU A 125 -14.27 5.44 9.34
CA GLU A 125 -14.92 6.19 10.43
C GLU A 125 -14.31 7.58 10.60
N HIS A 126 -12.99 7.68 10.41
CA HIS A 126 -12.24 8.94 10.51
C HIS A 126 -12.00 9.64 9.17
N ASN A 127 -12.58 9.14 8.08
CA ASN A 127 -12.39 9.67 6.72
C ASN A 127 -10.90 9.82 6.33
N LEU A 128 -10.11 8.80 6.62
CA LEU A 128 -8.69 8.71 6.30
C LEU A 128 -8.46 7.79 5.10
N PHE A 129 -7.36 8.00 4.39
CA PHE A 129 -6.84 6.97 3.51
C PHE A 129 -6.14 5.86 4.32
N ILE A 130 -6.19 4.63 3.81
CA ILE A 130 -5.38 3.53 4.31
C ILE A 130 -4.55 2.95 3.18
N ILE A 131 -3.22 2.99 3.36
CA ILE A 131 -2.25 2.51 2.38
C ILE A 131 -1.72 1.16 2.86
N GLY A 132 -2.03 0.10 2.11
CA GLY A 132 -1.46 -1.22 2.31
C GLY A 132 -0.20 -1.40 1.46
N ASP A 133 0.98 -1.33 2.07
CA ASP A 133 2.22 -1.77 1.41
C ASP A 133 2.31 -3.30 1.52
N GLU A 134 1.92 -3.97 0.45
CA GLU A 134 1.87 -5.42 0.37
C GLU A 134 3.07 -6.03 -0.40
N ALA A 135 4.19 -5.32 -0.44
CA ALA A 135 5.40 -5.78 -1.14
C ALA A 135 5.85 -7.18 -0.69
N TYR A 136 5.55 -7.58 0.53
CA TYR A 136 5.91 -8.87 1.13
C TYR A 136 4.75 -9.85 1.25
N ARG A 137 3.63 -9.64 0.55
CA ARG A 137 2.40 -10.44 0.70
C ARG A 137 2.58 -11.95 0.54
N GLU A 138 3.55 -12.40 -0.25
CA GLU A 138 3.84 -13.83 -0.44
C GLU A 138 4.75 -14.44 0.66
N PHE A 139 5.16 -13.64 1.64
CA PHE A 139 6.09 -14.05 2.69
C PHE A 139 5.37 -14.31 4.02
N VAL A 140 4.23 -14.99 3.96
CA VAL A 140 3.52 -15.50 5.15
C VAL A 140 3.90 -16.96 5.35
N TYR A 141 4.47 -17.28 6.50
CA TYR A 141 4.98 -18.61 6.80
C TYR A 141 4.09 -19.31 7.82
N GLY A 142 3.55 -20.48 7.45
CA GLY A 142 2.86 -21.37 8.37
C GLY A 142 1.45 -20.93 8.80
N GLY A 143 0.80 -20.10 8.01
CA GLY A 143 -0.55 -19.61 8.29
C GLY A 143 -1.46 -19.62 7.07
N GLU A 144 -2.64 -19.05 7.23
CA GLU A 144 -3.54 -18.77 6.11
C GLU A 144 -2.92 -17.73 5.17
N PRO A 145 -3.31 -17.74 3.88
CA PRO A 145 -2.89 -16.71 2.93
C PRO A 145 -3.17 -15.30 3.46
N LEU A 146 -2.31 -14.35 3.10
CA LEU A 146 -2.51 -12.95 3.48
C LEU A 146 -3.82 -12.44 2.89
N GLN A 147 -4.71 -11.95 3.74
CA GLN A 147 -5.82 -11.14 3.30
C GLN A 147 -5.33 -9.75 2.91
N SER A 148 -5.75 -9.24 1.75
CA SER A 148 -5.41 -7.90 1.30
C SER A 148 -6.43 -6.87 1.77
N MET A 149 -5.99 -5.64 2.00
CA MET A 149 -6.92 -4.52 2.22
C MET A 149 -7.81 -4.27 1.00
N GLY A 150 -7.37 -4.65 -0.19
CA GLY A 150 -8.15 -4.55 -1.42
C GLY A 150 -9.43 -5.40 -1.46
N GLU A 151 -9.61 -6.35 -0.55
CA GLU A 151 -10.82 -7.18 -0.46
C GLU A 151 -12.03 -6.43 0.12
N PHE A 152 -11.82 -5.38 0.89
CA PHE A 152 -12.89 -4.65 1.59
C PHE A 152 -13.58 -3.64 0.68
N ALA A 153 -14.54 -4.10 -0.12
CA ALA A 153 -15.25 -3.28 -1.10
C ALA A 153 -16.01 -2.09 -0.49
N ASP A 154 -16.45 -2.20 0.77
CA ASP A 154 -17.14 -1.13 1.49
C ASP A 154 -16.20 -0.03 2.03
N ALA A 155 -14.89 -0.25 1.97
CA ALA A 155 -13.84 0.73 2.24
C ALA A 155 -13.10 1.18 0.96
N ALA A 156 -13.66 0.90 -0.20
CA ALA A 156 -13.01 1.06 -1.51
C ALA A 156 -12.46 2.47 -1.76
N ASP A 157 -13.16 3.51 -1.30
CA ASP A 157 -12.75 4.91 -1.46
C ASP A 157 -11.55 5.30 -0.57
N ASN A 158 -11.32 4.53 0.49
CA ASN A 158 -10.26 4.81 1.46
C ASN A 158 -8.99 3.98 1.19
N VAL A 159 -9.14 2.80 0.56
CA VAL A 159 -8.06 1.80 0.44
C VAL A 159 -7.21 2.04 -0.79
N VAL A 160 -5.89 2.01 -0.57
CA VAL A 160 -4.88 2.00 -1.63
C VAL A 160 -3.90 0.85 -1.36
N VAL A 161 -3.79 -0.08 -2.29
CA VAL A 161 -2.82 -1.18 -2.20
C VAL A 161 -1.61 -0.87 -3.07
N ILE A 162 -0.42 -1.06 -2.50
CA ILE A 162 0.86 -0.95 -3.20
C ILE A 162 1.45 -2.36 -3.33
N ASP A 163 1.76 -2.73 -4.55
CA ASP A 163 2.40 -4.02 -4.83
C ASP A 163 3.60 -3.87 -5.77
N THR A 164 4.49 -4.86 -5.78
CA THR A 164 5.72 -4.83 -6.57
C THR A 164 6.24 -6.23 -6.88
N VAL A 165 6.84 -6.40 -8.05
CA VAL A 165 7.57 -7.63 -8.40
C VAL A 165 8.88 -7.81 -7.64
N SER A 166 9.34 -6.76 -6.96
CA SER A 166 10.68 -6.66 -6.38
C SER A 166 11.01 -7.79 -5.40
N LYS A 167 10.07 -8.14 -4.52
CA LYS A 167 10.29 -9.14 -3.46
C LYS A 167 9.74 -10.49 -3.88
N ARG A 168 8.47 -10.54 -4.26
CA ARG A 168 7.78 -11.76 -4.70
C ARG A 168 8.57 -12.58 -5.71
N PHE A 169 9.11 -11.94 -6.72
CA PHE A 169 9.82 -12.59 -7.82
C PHE A 169 11.35 -12.38 -7.79
N SER A 170 11.89 -11.85 -6.68
CA SER A 170 13.31 -11.46 -6.58
C SER A 170 13.77 -10.56 -7.74
N ALA A 171 12.87 -9.76 -8.28
CA ALA A 171 13.06 -8.93 -9.48
C ALA A 171 13.21 -7.44 -9.13
N CYS A 172 14.03 -7.13 -8.11
CA CYS A 172 14.22 -5.75 -7.64
C CYS A 172 14.70 -4.80 -8.73
N GLY A 173 15.53 -5.29 -9.66
CA GLY A 173 16.08 -4.51 -10.76
C GLY A 173 15.11 -4.24 -11.90
N ALA A 174 14.02 -4.98 -12.02
CA ALA A 174 12.99 -4.77 -13.05
C ALA A 174 12.23 -3.45 -12.86
N ARG A 175 12.22 -2.91 -11.65
CA ARG A 175 11.54 -1.63 -11.33
C ARG A 175 10.08 -1.61 -11.76
N ILE A 176 9.33 -2.65 -11.45
CA ILE A 176 7.89 -2.74 -11.70
C ILE A 176 7.14 -2.84 -10.38
N GLY A 177 6.15 -1.98 -10.24
CA GLY A 177 5.16 -1.98 -9.16
C GLY A 177 3.84 -1.47 -9.67
N CYS A 178 2.85 -1.41 -8.81
CA CYS A 178 1.55 -0.86 -9.14
C CYS A 178 0.85 -0.25 -7.92
N ILE A 179 -0.08 0.65 -8.22
CA ILE A 179 -1.11 1.15 -7.33
C ILE A 179 -2.40 0.45 -7.73
N LEU A 180 -3.11 -0.10 -6.74
CA LEU A 180 -4.45 -0.66 -6.94
C LEU A 180 -5.39 0.07 -5.98
N THR A 181 -6.42 0.69 -6.51
CA THR A 181 -7.46 1.35 -5.72
C THR A 181 -8.72 1.51 -6.54
N ARG A 182 -9.88 1.49 -5.90
CA ARG A 182 -11.17 1.81 -6.52
C ARG A 182 -11.53 3.29 -6.38
N ASN A 183 -10.69 4.07 -5.71
CA ASN A 183 -10.85 5.53 -5.65
C ASN A 183 -10.42 6.16 -6.98
N HIS A 184 -11.38 6.39 -7.86
CA HIS A 184 -11.14 6.92 -9.20
C HIS A 184 -10.65 8.38 -9.20
N GLU A 185 -10.97 9.15 -8.18
CA GLU A 185 -10.46 10.52 -8.03
C GLU A 185 -8.96 10.49 -7.76
N LEU A 186 -8.53 9.69 -6.80
CA LEU A 186 -7.12 9.47 -6.49
C LEU A 186 -6.35 8.96 -7.72
N LEU A 187 -6.91 7.98 -8.44
CA LEU A 187 -6.30 7.47 -9.68
C LEU A 187 -6.15 8.55 -10.74
N GLY A 188 -7.13 9.44 -10.86
CA GLY A 188 -7.07 10.58 -11.77
C GLY A 188 -5.90 11.53 -11.45
N HIS A 189 -5.63 11.77 -10.17
CA HIS A 189 -4.48 12.54 -9.73
C HIS A 189 -3.16 11.79 -9.91
N ALA A 190 -3.10 10.53 -9.50
CA ALA A 190 -1.92 9.68 -9.67
C ALA A 190 -1.51 9.52 -11.15
N MET A 191 -2.49 9.43 -12.05
CA MET A 191 -2.24 9.39 -13.49
C MET A 191 -1.49 10.62 -14.01
N LYS A 192 -1.75 11.83 -13.47
CA LYS A 192 -1.03 13.05 -13.85
C LYS A 192 0.47 12.96 -13.55
N TYR A 193 0.83 12.39 -12.39
CA TYR A 193 2.23 12.11 -12.03
C TYR A 193 2.85 11.08 -12.99
N CYS A 194 2.12 10.02 -13.32
CA CYS A 194 2.58 9.04 -14.30
C CYS A 194 2.77 9.65 -15.70
N GLN A 195 1.91 10.54 -16.13
CA GLN A 195 2.04 11.26 -17.40
C GLN A 195 3.27 12.18 -17.40
N CYS A 196 3.61 12.78 -16.28
CA CYS A 196 4.80 13.63 -16.14
C CYS A 196 6.10 12.87 -16.38
N ARG A 197 6.22 11.62 -15.87
CA ARG A 197 7.42 10.78 -16.08
C ARG A 197 7.33 9.90 -17.33
N LEU A 198 6.19 9.88 -18.00
CA LEU A 198 5.88 9.05 -19.18
C LEU A 198 5.71 7.55 -18.86
N CYS A 199 5.94 6.67 -19.84
CA CYS A 199 5.72 5.24 -19.71
C CYS A 199 6.82 4.57 -18.86
N VAL A 200 6.43 3.59 -18.04
CA VAL A 200 7.37 2.63 -17.45
C VAL A 200 8.01 1.79 -18.56
N ALA A 201 9.26 1.39 -18.40
CA ALA A 201 10.04 0.67 -19.40
C ALA A 201 9.26 -0.55 -19.97
N THR A 202 9.01 -0.55 -21.26
CA THR A 202 8.16 -1.54 -21.92
C THR A 202 8.71 -2.97 -21.82
N LEU A 203 10.03 -3.13 -21.93
CA LEU A 203 10.66 -4.45 -21.84
C LEU A 203 10.45 -5.06 -20.44
N ASP A 204 10.60 -4.24 -19.40
CA ASP A 204 10.40 -4.69 -18.02
C ASP A 204 8.93 -5.02 -17.74
N GLN A 205 7.98 -4.29 -18.33
CA GLN A 205 6.57 -4.62 -18.25
C GLN A 205 6.24 -5.98 -18.90
N VAL A 206 6.78 -6.24 -20.10
CA VAL A 206 6.55 -7.51 -20.82
C VAL A 206 7.20 -8.67 -20.07
N ALA A 207 8.44 -8.50 -19.60
CA ALA A 207 9.14 -9.51 -18.80
C ALA A 207 8.40 -9.80 -17.48
N SER A 208 7.95 -8.76 -16.78
CA SER A 208 7.22 -8.91 -15.53
C SER A 208 5.86 -9.58 -15.71
N ALA A 209 5.18 -9.37 -16.83
CA ALA A 209 3.92 -10.05 -17.12
C ALA A 209 4.08 -11.58 -17.15
N ALA A 210 5.23 -12.09 -17.58
CA ALA A 210 5.53 -13.51 -17.58
C ALA A 210 5.72 -14.10 -16.18
N LEU A 211 6.05 -13.27 -15.17
CA LEU A 211 6.22 -13.71 -13.79
C LEU A 211 4.88 -14.01 -13.09
N TYR A 212 3.78 -13.45 -13.58
CA TYR A 212 2.43 -13.63 -13.02
C TYR A 212 1.67 -14.83 -13.64
N GLN A 213 2.31 -15.61 -14.53
CA GLN A 213 1.68 -16.76 -15.22
C GLN A 213 1.71 -18.04 -14.43
#